data_fa29a7a41c361b37a3170c834397c085
#
_entry.id   fa29a7a41c361b37a3170c834397c085
#
_cell.length_a   1.000
_cell.length_b   1.000
_cell.length_c   1.000
_cell.angle_alpha   90.00
_cell.angle_beta   90.00
_cell.angle_gamma   90.00
#
_symmetry.space_group_name_H-M   'P 1'
#
loop_
_entity.id
_entity.type
_entity.pdbx_description
1 polymer ?
#
loop_
_entity_poly.entity_id
_entity_poly.type
_entity_poly.pdbx_seq_one_letter_code
_entity_poly.pdbx_strand_id
1 'polypeptide(L)'
;VTVRQGDNAVWKLAIGVVIGLGLAGCKPAAGNAPAAANAAVANAAPPTAFANAPPVAAPAGSSFQITVTLSPAAASQLKRSGQNLIVSADFYGQANARGAKLADEMGQIDLAGEVRVTMPAAGVTTIPTPPLNQNLYADIEGGAPQMLINVFSGEGLNPDNKLMCGLFQDRLALAEQSGVKIGCNLIGET
;
A
#
# COMPACT_ATOMS: atom_id res chain seq x y z
N VAL A 1 40.39 13.70 9.65
CA VAL A 1 39.10 13.11 9.33
C VAL A 1 39.38 11.78 8.64
N THR A 2 39.21 10.67 9.38
CA THR A 2 39.53 9.30 8.90
C THR A 2 38.22 8.61 8.52
N VAL A 3 38.07 8.34 7.25
CA VAL A 3 36.92 7.55 6.72
C VAL A 3 37.24 6.05 6.92
N ARG A 4 36.43 5.36 7.72
CA ARG A 4 36.47 3.89 7.83
C ARG A 4 35.58 3.28 6.75
N GLN A 5 36.19 2.52 5.89
CA GLN A 5 35.57 1.66 4.88
C GLN A 5 35.11 0.38 5.57
N GLY A 6 33.83 0.07 5.51
CA GLY A 6 33.23 -1.13 6.10
C GLY A 6 33.16 -2.26 5.09
N ASP A 7 33.65 -3.42 5.48
CA ASP A 7 33.78 -4.64 4.69
C ASP A 7 32.43 -5.27 4.34
N ASN A 8 32.22 -5.53 3.05
CA ASN A 8 31.09 -6.29 2.51
C ASN A 8 31.32 -7.78 2.70
N ALA A 9 30.65 -8.38 3.67
CA ALA A 9 30.60 -9.84 3.82
C ALA A 9 29.64 -10.46 2.80
N VAL A 10 30.22 -11.14 1.81
CA VAL A 10 29.50 -11.90 0.80
C VAL A 10 29.04 -13.24 1.42
N TRP A 11 27.75 -13.41 1.63
CA TRP A 11 27.16 -14.69 2.04
C TRP A 11 26.89 -15.55 0.79
N LYS A 12 27.70 -16.61 0.64
CA LYS A 12 27.47 -17.68 -0.34
C LYS A 12 26.46 -18.68 0.25
N LEU A 13 25.25 -18.72 -0.31
CA LEU A 13 24.26 -19.76 -0.02
C LEU A 13 24.55 -20.98 -0.91
N ALA A 14 24.87 -22.13 -0.29
CA ALA A 14 24.98 -23.41 -0.93
C ALA A 14 23.61 -24.06 -1.13
N ILE A 15 23.24 -24.33 -2.37
CA ILE A 15 22.00 -25.03 -2.74
C ILE A 15 22.29 -26.53 -2.69
N GLY A 16 21.70 -27.24 -1.73
CA GLY A 16 21.69 -28.69 -1.67
C GLY A 16 20.47 -29.26 -2.41
N VAL A 17 20.71 -29.96 -3.51
CA VAL A 17 19.70 -30.74 -4.23
C VAL A 17 19.59 -32.12 -3.58
N VAL A 18 18.38 -32.44 -3.08
CA VAL A 18 18.05 -33.83 -2.66
C VAL A 18 16.97 -34.37 -3.61
N ILE A 19 17.39 -35.35 -4.42
CA ILE A 19 16.50 -36.15 -5.27
C ILE A 19 16.07 -37.35 -4.45
N GLY A 20 14.75 -37.46 -4.18
CA GLY A 20 14.14 -38.64 -3.56
C GLY A 20 13.04 -39.20 -4.45
N LEU A 21 13.30 -40.28 -5.17
CA LEU A 21 12.28 -41.11 -5.81
C LEU A 21 11.59 -41.98 -4.75
N GLY A 22 10.27 -41.96 -4.73
CA GLY A 22 9.44 -42.86 -3.94
C GLY A 22 8.10 -43.11 -4.63
N LEU A 23 8.05 -44.17 -5.45
CA LEU A 23 6.83 -44.74 -6.00
C LEU A 23 6.18 -45.66 -4.96
N ALA A 24 4.97 -45.36 -4.51
CA ALA A 24 4.10 -46.36 -3.89
C ALA A 24 2.64 -46.05 -4.26
N GLY A 25 2.03 -46.94 -5.02
CA GLY A 25 0.64 -46.88 -5.44
C GLY A 25 -0.33 -47.22 -4.30
N CYS A 26 -1.43 -46.47 -4.24
CA CYS A 26 -2.63 -46.86 -3.51
C CYS A 26 -3.86 -46.69 -4.40
N LYS A 27 -4.60 -47.78 -4.49
CA LYS A 27 -5.82 -48.02 -5.22
C LYS A 27 -6.98 -47.20 -4.65
N PRO A 28 -7.87 -46.59 -5.45
CA PRO A 28 -8.98 -45.82 -4.90
C PRO A 28 -10.14 -46.75 -4.50
N ALA A 29 -10.59 -46.59 -3.27
CA ALA A 29 -11.86 -47.13 -2.80
C ALA A 29 -12.99 -46.17 -3.21
N ALA A 30 -14.01 -46.68 -3.89
CA ALA A 30 -15.20 -45.92 -4.22
C ALA A 30 -16.04 -45.69 -2.94
N GLY A 31 -16.14 -44.45 -2.50
CA GLY A 31 -17.05 -44.02 -1.47
C GLY A 31 -17.93 -42.91 -2.02
N ASN A 32 -19.23 -43.18 -2.11
CA ASN A 32 -20.27 -42.21 -2.46
C ASN A 32 -20.31 -41.11 -1.41
N ALA A 33 -19.92 -39.89 -1.76
CA ALA A 33 -20.20 -38.69 -0.99
C ALA A 33 -21.31 -37.87 -1.67
N PRO A 34 -22.27 -37.29 -0.92
CA PRO A 34 -23.34 -36.51 -1.49
C PRO A 34 -22.80 -35.21 -2.10
N ALA A 35 -23.34 -34.86 -3.26
CA ALA A 35 -23.02 -33.63 -3.98
C ALA A 35 -23.37 -32.41 -3.12
N ALA A 36 -22.36 -31.78 -2.59
CA ALA A 36 -22.50 -30.42 -2.08
C ALA A 36 -22.63 -29.47 -3.29
N ALA A 37 -23.76 -28.81 -3.37
CA ALA A 37 -24.01 -27.76 -4.36
C ALA A 37 -23.02 -26.62 -4.13
N ASN A 38 -22.00 -26.54 -4.98
CA ASN A 38 -21.17 -25.36 -5.09
C ASN A 38 -22.04 -24.23 -5.65
N ALA A 39 -22.51 -23.34 -4.77
CA ALA A 39 -22.99 -22.04 -5.17
C ALA A 39 -21.83 -21.33 -5.86
N ALA A 40 -21.91 -21.21 -7.18
CA ALA A 40 -20.99 -20.39 -7.95
C ALA A 40 -21.11 -18.95 -7.44
N VAL A 41 -20.10 -18.49 -6.72
CA VAL A 41 -19.91 -17.07 -6.47
C VAL A 41 -19.64 -16.45 -7.84
N ALA A 42 -20.65 -15.80 -8.40
CA ALA A 42 -20.49 -15.01 -9.60
C ALA A 42 -19.44 -13.95 -9.32
N ASN A 43 -18.25 -14.12 -9.89
CA ASN A 43 -17.26 -13.06 -9.99
C ASN A 43 -17.93 -11.92 -10.77
N ALA A 44 -18.46 -10.93 -10.04
CA ALA A 44 -18.85 -9.68 -10.66
C ALA A 44 -17.60 -9.08 -11.29
N ALA A 45 -17.58 -8.98 -12.60
CA ALA A 45 -16.54 -8.29 -13.34
C ALA A 45 -16.43 -6.86 -12.74
N PRO A 46 -15.21 -6.33 -12.54
CA PRO A 46 -15.04 -4.96 -12.08
C PRO A 46 -15.75 -4.02 -13.07
N PRO A 47 -16.42 -2.98 -12.59
CA PRO A 47 -17.12 -2.04 -13.46
C PRO A 47 -16.12 -1.36 -14.40
N THR A 48 -16.19 -1.68 -15.68
CA THR A 48 -15.38 -1.13 -16.77
C THR A 48 -15.74 0.32 -17.15
N ALA A 49 -16.44 1.05 -16.28
CA ALA A 49 -17.05 2.34 -16.60
C ALA A 49 -16.12 3.57 -16.45
N PHE A 50 -14.84 3.41 -16.10
CA PHE A 50 -13.97 4.57 -15.85
C PHE A 50 -12.91 4.87 -16.91
N ALA A 51 -12.97 4.19 -18.07
CA ALA A 51 -11.90 4.27 -19.08
C ALA A 51 -11.85 5.57 -19.88
N ASN A 52 -12.80 6.51 -19.78
CA ASN A 52 -12.90 7.67 -20.68
C ASN A 52 -13.22 9.02 -20.01
N ALA A 53 -12.96 9.19 -18.71
CA ALA A 53 -13.00 10.54 -18.15
C ALA A 53 -11.69 11.26 -18.52
N PRO A 54 -11.74 12.49 -19.08
CA PRO A 54 -10.53 13.25 -19.32
C PRO A 54 -9.78 13.46 -18.00
N PRO A 55 -8.44 13.45 -18.01
CA PRO A 55 -7.65 13.68 -16.80
C PRO A 55 -7.98 15.07 -16.26
N VAL A 56 -8.61 15.12 -15.09
CA VAL A 56 -8.81 16.37 -14.36
C VAL A 56 -7.55 16.58 -13.53
N ALA A 57 -6.75 17.56 -13.92
CA ALA A 57 -5.62 17.99 -13.10
C ALA A 57 -6.16 18.46 -11.74
N ALA A 58 -5.63 17.89 -10.64
CA ALA A 58 -5.96 18.35 -9.31
C ALA A 58 -5.60 19.85 -9.21
N PRO A 59 -6.53 20.72 -8.77
CA PRO A 59 -6.22 22.13 -8.60
C PRO A 59 -5.11 22.30 -7.56
N ALA A 60 -4.17 23.20 -7.83
CA ALA A 60 -3.12 23.53 -6.86
C ALA A 60 -3.77 24.00 -5.55
N GLY A 61 -3.43 23.35 -4.43
CA GLY A 61 -4.01 23.63 -3.12
C GLY A 61 -5.24 22.79 -2.77
N SER A 62 -5.56 21.75 -3.53
CA SER A 62 -6.56 20.75 -3.14
C SER A 62 -6.09 19.97 -1.90
N SER A 63 -7.03 19.34 -1.23
CA SER A 63 -6.78 18.50 -0.07
C SER A 63 -7.89 17.46 0.04
N PHE A 64 -7.63 16.38 0.75
CA PHE A 64 -8.62 15.36 1.03
C PHE A 64 -8.59 14.98 2.52
N GLN A 65 -9.67 14.39 2.98
CA GLN A 65 -9.77 13.93 4.36
C GLN A 65 -9.39 12.45 4.45
N ILE A 66 -8.66 12.10 5.51
CA ILE A 66 -8.43 10.73 5.91
C ILE A 66 -8.99 10.50 7.31
N THR A 67 -9.72 9.39 7.47
CA THR A 67 -10.19 8.90 8.76
C THR A 67 -9.36 7.67 9.13
N VAL A 68 -8.64 7.76 10.24
CA VAL A 68 -7.88 6.64 10.80
C VAL A 68 -8.61 6.10 12.03
N THR A 69 -8.87 4.79 12.05
CA THR A 69 -9.45 4.09 13.19
C THR A 69 -8.45 3.10 13.77
N LEU A 70 -8.49 2.91 15.08
CA LEU A 70 -7.64 1.96 15.80
C LEU A 70 -8.48 0.92 16.50
N SER A 71 -8.00 -0.32 16.56
CA SER A 71 -8.51 -1.30 17.51
C SER A 71 -8.29 -0.82 18.96
N PRO A 72 -9.04 -1.32 19.94
CA PRO A 72 -8.83 -0.98 21.35
C PRO A 72 -7.42 -1.30 21.83
N ALA A 73 -6.83 -2.42 21.38
CA ALA A 73 -5.47 -2.82 21.74
C ALA A 73 -4.43 -1.87 21.14
N ALA A 74 -4.57 -1.50 19.86
CA ALA A 74 -3.71 -0.54 19.17
C ALA A 74 -3.75 0.83 19.86
N ALA A 75 -4.94 1.36 20.15
CA ALA A 75 -5.11 2.63 20.84
C ALA A 75 -4.45 2.64 22.23
N SER A 76 -4.64 1.56 23.00
CA SER A 76 -4.02 1.39 24.31
C SER A 76 -2.50 1.32 24.23
N GLN A 77 -1.95 0.63 23.21
CA GLN A 77 -0.52 0.51 23.00
C GLN A 77 0.12 1.85 22.66
N LEU A 78 -0.44 2.60 21.72
CA LEU A 78 0.07 3.92 21.36
C LEU A 78 0.10 4.87 22.54
N LYS A 79 -0.97 4.87 23.33
CA LYS A 79 -1.03 5.68 24.58
C LYS A 79 0.07 5.32 25.57
N ARG A 80 0.36 4.02 25.76
CA ARG A 80 1.43 3.57 26.68
C ARG A 80 2.83 3.92 26.19
N SER A 81 3.06 3.81 24.87
CA SER A 81 4.37 4.08 24.26
C SER A 81 4.61 5.56 23.95
N GLY A 82 3.60 6.41 24.08
CA GLY A 82 3.69 7.83 23.70
C GLY A 82 3.94 8.02 22.20
N GLN A 83 3.58 7.02 21.36
CA GLN A 83 3.75 7.11 19.91
C GLN A 83 2.58 7.86 19.27
N ASN A 84 2.89 8.55 18.17
CA ASN A 84 1.92 9.16 17.28
C ASN A 84 1.59 8.22 16.11
N LEU A 85 0.46 8.51 15.44
CA LEU A 85 0.19 8.02 14.10
C LEU A 85 0.90 8.90 13.09
N ILE A 86 1.51 8.29 12.10
CA ILE A 86 2.08 8.97 10.95
C ILE A 86 1.30 8.52 9.72
N VAL A 87 0.71 9.46 9.03
CA VAL A 87 0.08 9.26 7.72
C VAL A 87 1.08 9.71 6.67
N SER A 88 1.50 8.80 5.81
CA SER A 88 2.39 9.05 4.69
C SER A 88 1.56 8.93 3.40
N ALA A 89 1.67 9.92 2.53
CA ALA A 89 1.00 9.95 1.23
C ALA A 89 2.04 10.22 0.13
N ASP A 90 2.15 9.27 -0.80
CA ASP A 90 2.99 9.34 -1.98
C ASP A 90 2.12 9.57 -3.21
N PHE A 91 2.56 10.46 -4.11
CA PHE A 91 1.81 10.86 -5.31
C PHE A 91 2.59 10.45 -6.55
N TYR A 92 2.03 9.55 -7.34
CA TYR A 92 2.69 8.95 -8.48
C TYR A 92 1.75 8.75 -9.67
N GLY A 93 2.28 8.31 -10.79
CA GLY A 93 1.51 7.81 -11.92
C GLY A 93 2.08 6.49 -12.42
N GLN A 94 1.24 5.55 -12.85
CA GLN A 94 1.71 4.36 -13.52
C GLN A 94 2.26 4.76 -14.89
N ALA A 95 3.51 4.39 -15.17
CA ALA A 95 4.15 4.76 -16.44
C ALA A 95 3.45 4.11 -17.63
N ASN A 96 3.19 4.90 -18.67
CA ASN A 96 2.81 4.37 -19.99
C ASN A 96 4.06 4.06 -20.83
N ALA A 97 3.87 3.63 -22.08
CA ALA A 97 4.98 3.27 -22.96
C ALA A 97 5.99 4.43 -23.19
N ARG A 98 5.52 5.69 -23.17
CA ARG A 98 6.37 6.87 -23.29
C ARG A 98 7.18 7.12 -22.03
N GLY A 99 6.56 6.94 -20.87
CA GLY A 99 7.16 7.18 -19.56
C GLY A 99 8.04 6.04 -19.03
N ALA A 100 8.13 4.90 -19.72
CA ALA A 100 8.82 3.70 -19.25
C ALA A 100 10.28 3.92 -18.81
N LYS A 101 10.98 4.92 -19.36
CA LYS A 101 12.36 5.25 -18.96
C LYS A 101 12.45 6.13 -17.71
N LEU A 102 11.34 6.72 -17.30
CA LEU A 102 11.24 7.59 -16.11
C LEU A 102 10.72 6.82 -14.90
N ALA A 103 10.20 5.62 -15.12
CA ALA A 103 9.62 4.78 -14.11
C ALA A 103 10.68 4.15 -13.20
N ASP A 104 10.31 3.98 -11.93
CA ASP A 104 11.06 3.19 -10.97
C ASP A 104 10.92 1.67 -11.23
N GLU A 105 11.43 0.85 -10.31
CA GLU A 105 11.38 -0.61 -10.38
C GLU A 105 9.94 -1.16 -10.30
N MET A 106 8.98 -0.38 -9.79
CA MET A 106 7.56 -0.72 -9.71
C MET A 106 6.75 -0.23 -10.91
N GLY A 107 7.40 0.43 -11.87
CA GLY A 107 6.75 1.04 -13.03
C GLY A 107 6.05 2.36 -12.70
N GLN A 108 6.41 3.02 -11.62
CA GLN A 108 5.81 4.26 -11.16
C GLN A 108 6.70 5.46 -11.47
N ILE A 109 6.06 6.59 -11.77
CA ILE A 109 6.72 7.89 -11.95
C ILE A 109 6.28 8.77 -10.79
N ASP A 110 7.23 9.23 -9.98
CA ASP A 110 6.96 10.17 -8.91
C ASP A 110 6.49 11.51 -9.47
N LEU A 111 5.36 12.00 -8.96
CA LEU A 111 4.76 13.27 -9.37
C LEU A 111 4.96 14.38 -8.35
N ALA A 112 5.23 14.02 -7.10
CA ALA A 112 5.55 14.96 -6.03
C ALA A 112 6.17 14.21 -4.84
N GLY A 113 6.98 14.88 -4.06
CA GLY A 113 7.56 14.30 -2.85
C GLY A 113 6.49 13.83 -1.85
N GLU A 114 6.89 12.91 -0.97
CA GLU A 114 6.06 12.37 0.12
C GLU A 114 5.50 13.49 1.02
N VAL A 115 4.22 13.40 1.35
CA VAL A 115 3.58 14.24 2.37
C VAL A 115 3.36 13.41 3.62
N ARG A 116 3.88 13.89 4.77
CA ARG A 116 3.66 13.26 6.08
C ARG A 116 2.85 14.16 6.99
N VAL A 117 1.87 13.57 7.65
CA VAL A 117 1.05 14.22 8.68
C VAL A 117 1.09 13.38 9.95
N THR A 118 1.44 14.03 11.08
CA THR A 118 1.46 13.39 12.40
C THR A 118 0.13 13.63 13.10
N MET A 119 -0.47 12.56 13.61
CA MET A 119 -1.71 12.59 14.39
C MET A 119 -1.44 12.04 15.79
N PRO A 120 -1.83 12.73 16.87
CA PRO A 120 -1.60 12.23 18.23
C PRO A 120 -2.54 11.06 18.61
N ALA A 121 -3.62 10.87 17.85
CA ALA A 121 -4.62 9.82 18.09
C ALA A 121 -5.39 9.50 16.81
N ALA A 122 -6.18 8.42 16.86
CA ALA A 122 -7.17 8.11 15.83
C ALA A 122 -8.16 9.27 15.65
N GLY A 123 -8.66 9.41 14.43
CA GLY A 123 -9.59 10.49 14.09
C GLY A 123 -9.52 10.89 12.63
N VAL A 124 -9.94 12.10 12.34
CA VAL A 124 -9.93 12.68 11.00
C VAL A 124 -8.82 13.72 10.90
N THR A 125 -8.08 13.69 9.81
CA THR A 125 -7.12 14.75 9.45
C THR A 125 -7.25 15.10 7.98
N THR A 126 -6.68 16.24 7.59
CA THR A 126 -6.63 16.68 6.20
C THR A 126 -5.22 16.52 5.66
N ILE A 127 -5.09 15.89 4.52
CA ILE A 127 -3.83 15.74 3.78
C ILE A 127 -3.83 16.78 2.66
N PRO A 128 -2.85 17.70 2.61
CA PRO A 128 -2.74 18.62 1.50
C PRO A 128 -2.23 17.87 0.25
N THR A 129 -2.82 18.16 -0.91
CA THR A 129 -2.26 17.71 -2.19
C THR A 129 -1.12 18.68 -2.57
N PRO A 130 0.13 18.21 -2.66
CA PRO A 130 1.23 19.06 -3.07
C PRO A 130 1.10 19.45 -4.56
N PRO A 131 1.82 20.45 -5.04
CA PRO A 131 1.90 20.74 -6.46
C PRO A 131 2.49 19.54 -7.21
N LEU A 132 1.69 18.88 -8.04
CA LEU A 132 2.12 17.75 -8.85
C LEU A 132 2.85 18.23 -10.12
N ASN A 133 3.85 17.47 -10.56
CA ASN A 133 4.56 17.75 -11.81
C ASN A 133 3.70 17.40 -13.03
N GLN A 134 2.90 18.33 -13.47
CA GLN A 134 1.99 18.17 -14.60
C GLN A 134 2.70 17.89 -15.93
N ASN A 135 3.99 18.19 -16.06
CA ASN A 135 4.76 17.88 -17.26
C ASN A 135 4.89 16.37 -17.49
N LEU A 136 4.73 15.56 -16.43
CA LEU A 136 4.81 14.11 -16.48
C LEU A 136 3.45 13.44 -16.78
N TYR A 137 2.35 14.20 -16.87
CA TYR A 137 1.03 13.60 -17.08
C TYR A 137 0.89 12.88 -18.42
N ALA A 138 1.62 13.33 -19.45
CA ALA A 138 1.65 12.64 -20.75
C ALA A 138 2.42 11.30 -20.69
N ASP A 139 3.21 11.07 -19.66
CA ASP A 139 4.08 9.90 -19.48
C ASP A 139 3.45 8.83 -18.56
N ILE A 140 2.28 9.12 -17.97
CA ILE A 140 1.54 8.20 -17.12
C ILE A 140 0.26 7.70 -17.79
N GLU A 141 -0.24 6.55 -17.33
CA GLU A 141 -1.45 5.95 -17.86
C GLU A 141 -2.67 6.85 -17.68
N GLY A 142 -3.34 7.16 -18.79
CA GLY A 142 -4.51 8.03 -18.82
C GLY A 142 -4.28 9.45 -18.29
N GLY A 143 -3.03 9.87 -18.05
CA GLY A 143 -2.72 11.18 -17.45
C GLY A 143 -3.30 11.33 -16.02
N ALA A 144 -3.63 10.23 -15.36
CA ALA A 144 -4.35 10.22 -14.10
C ALA A 144 -3.41 9.96 -12.91
N PRO A 145 -3.16 10.98 -12.05
CA PRO A 145 -2.40 10.80 -10.83
C PRO A 145 -3.03 9.77 -9.90
N GLN A 146 -2.18 8.96 -9.31
CA GLN A 146 -2.50 7.99 -8.27
C GLN A 146 -1.81 8.39 -6.98
N MET A 147 -2.25 7.77 -5.90
CA MET A 147 -1.61 7.94 -4.61
C MET A 147 -1.57 6.65 -3.83
N LEU A 148 -0.57 6.53 -3.00
CA LEU A 148 -0.42 5.50 -2.00
C LEU A 148 -0.48 6.16 -0.62
N ILE A 149 -1.40 5.71 0.24
CA ILE A 149 -1.43 6.14 1.64
C ILE A 149 -1.09 4.97 2.52
N ASN A 150 -0.08 5.16 3.35
CA ASN A 150 0.30 4.26 4.42
C ASN A 150 0.14 4.94 5.78
N VAL A 151 -0.29 4.17 6.79
CA VAL A 151 -0.40 4.63 8.17
C VAL A 151 0.42 3.71 9.06
N PHE A 152 1.24 4.29 9.90
CA PHE A 152 2.07 3.55 10.84
C PHE A 152 2.23 4.32 12.15
N SER A 153 2.72 3.65 13.19
CA SER A 153 3.10 4.34 14.42
C SER A 153 4.58 4.64 14.41
N GLY A 154 4.94 5.76 15.00
CA GLY A 154 6.34 6.17 15.13
C GLY A 154 6.50 7.31 16.12
N GLU A 155 7.73 7.76 16.28
CA GLU A 155 8.13 8.78 17.23
C GLU A 155 7.83 8.36 18.69
N GLY A 156 8.17 9.21 19.66
CA GLY A 156 8.02 8.90 21.09
C GLY A 156 9.17 8.02 21.64
N LEU A 157 8.90 7.25 22.68
CA LEU A 157 9.90 6.47 23.42
C LEU A 157 10.42 5.23 22.65
N ASN A 158 9.65 4.75 21.71
CA ASN A 158 10.01 3.62 20.86
C ASN A 158 9.59 3.90 19.42
N PRO A 159 10.55 4.14 18.51
CA PRO A 159 10.25 4.52 17.12
C PRO A 159 9.76 3.36 16.25
N ASP A 160 9.81 2.11 16.72
CA ASP A 160 9.36 0.96 15.93
C ASP A 160 7.86 1.00 15.69
N ASN A 161 7.47 0.76 14.45
CA ASN A 161 6.06 0.64 14.12
C ASN A 161 5.40 -0.52 14.89
N LYS A 162 4.29 -0.26 15.56
CA LYS A 162 3.50 -1.23 16.32
C LYS A 162 2.16 -1.56 15.66
N LEU A 163 1.85 -0.94 14.53
CA LEU A 163 0.55 -1.06 13.88
C LEU A 163 0.63 -1.84 12.57
N MET A 164 -0.41 -2.62 12.32
CA MET A 164 -0.76 -3.20 11.04
C MET A 164 -2.00 -2.46 10.54
N CYS A 165 -1.83 -1.61 9.56
CA CYS A 165 -2.89 -0.78 8.98
C CYS A 165 -3.30 -1.26 7.59
N GLY A 166 -4.52 -0.94 7.20
CA GLY A 166 -4.92 -1.02 5.80
C GLY A 166 -4.10 -0.06 4.94
N LEU A 167 -4.12 -0.30 3.65
CA LEU A 167 -3.47 0.51 2.63
C LEU A 167 -4.53 1.13 1.73
N PHE A 168 -4.35 2.38 1.33
CA PHE A 168 -5.12 2.97 0.24
C PHE A 168 -4.19 3.20 -0.95
N GLN A 169 -4.54 2.63 -2.09
CA GLN A 169 -3.82 2.81 -3.34
C GLN A 169 -4.84 2.93 -4.47
N ASP A 170 -5.06 4.16 -4.94
CA ASP A 170 -6.04 4.47 -5.98
C ASP A 170 -5.76 5.85 -6.59
N ARG A 171 -6.64 6.30 -7.49
CA ARG A 171 -6.57 7.61 -8.10
C ARG A 171 -6.73 8.72 -7.06
N LEU A 172 -5.92 9.75 -7.16
CA LEU A 172 -6.02 10.94 -6.32
C LEU A 172 -7.44 11.55 -6.33
N ALA A 173 -8.07 11.62 -7.50
CA ALA A 173 -9.43 12.16 -7.65
C ALA A 173 -10.47 11.40 -6.80
N LEU A 174 -10.31 10.09 -6.58
CA LEU A 174 -11.20 9.31 -5.72
C LEU A 174 -11.02 9.71 -4.25
N ALA A 175 -9.79 9.90 -3.79
CA ALA A 175 -9.50 10.35 -2.43
C ALA A 175 -10.06 11.76 -2.18
N GLU A 176 -9.93 12.68 -3.14
CA GLU A 176 -10.47 14.04 -3.05
C GLU A 176 -11.99 14.06 -3.02
N GLN A 177 -12.65 13.19 -3.76
CA GLN A 177 -14.10 13.10 -3.84
C GLN A 177 -14.74 12.44 -2.61
N SER A 178 -14.16 11.37 -2.11
CA SER A 178 -14.80 10.46 -1.14
C SER A 178 -14.10 10.43 0.21
N GLY A 179 -12.91 11.02 0.31
CA GLY A 179 -12.01 10.81 1.44
C GLY A 179 -11.49 9.38 1.53
N VAL A 180 -10.62 9.15 2.47
CA VAL A 180 -9.96 7.85 2.69
C VAL A 180 -10.27 7.35 4.10
N LYS A 181 -10.46 6.01 4.24
CA LYS A 181 -10.66 5.38 5.54
C LYS A 181 -9.65 4.26 5.73
N ILE A 182 -8.86 4.31 6.79
CA ILE A 182 -7.86 3.30 7.12
C ILE A 182 -8.08 2.82 8.54
N GLY A 183 -8.24 1.51 8.69
CA GLY A 183 -8.29 0.82 9.97
C GLY A 183 -6.91 0.25 10.33
N CYS A 184 -6.52 0.35 11.60
CA CYS A 184 -5.27 -0.19 12.11
C CYS A 184 -5.51 -1.08 13.33
N ASN A 185 -4.83 -2.20 13.35
CA ASN A 185 -4.73 -3.14 14.46
C ASN A 185 -3.33 -3.11 15.06
N LEU A 186 -3.17 -3.62 16.27
CA LEU A 186 -1.85 -3.87 16.83
C LEU A 186 -1.20 -5.05 16.09
N ILE A 187 0.10 -4.96 15.80
CA ILE A 187 0.83 -6.09 15.21
C ILE A 187 0.72 -7.31 16.13
N GLY A 188 0.25 -8.43 15.57
CA GLY A 188 0.01 -9.66 16.32
C GLY A 188 -1.35 -9.75 17.03
N GLU A 189 -2.24 -8.75 16.87
CA GLU A 189 -3.63 -8.83 17.30
C GLU A 189 -4.42 -9.76 16.37
N THR A 190 -5.13 -10.74 16.93
CA THR A 190 -5.97 -11.73 16.22
C THR A 190 -7.44 -11.47 16.49
#